data_942bcfd333a8233f1f30bb69961acf55
#
_entry.id   942bcfd333a8233f1f30bb69961acf55
#
_cell.length_a   1.000
_cell.length_b   1.000
_cell.length_c   1.000
_cell.angle_alpha   90.00
_cell.angle_beta   90.00
_cell.angle_gamma   90.00
#
_symmetry.space_group_name_H-M   'P 1'
#
loop_
_entity.id
_entity.type
_entity.pdbx_description
1 polymer ?
#
loop_
_entity_poly.entity_id
_entity_poly.type
_entity_poly.pdbx_seq_one_letter_code
_entity_poly.pdbx_strand_id
1 'polypeptide(L)'
;MHVVIVGSGIAGLTAAIRASSRHDVTLVTKGTLTDGATRYAQGGVAVALGADDSAALHQADTHVAAAGSADARAVEVLCTDGPARVRDLLALGVPFDRTTDPASLDRHGDDLARGREAAHGRWRVVHADGDATGAAIERTLVDALHRRHVTILERTCLVDVVVRDGAVVGLDVLDLLGEPRRLDAGAVVLASGGAGHLYCETT
;
A
#
# COMPACT_ATOMS: atom_id res chain seq x y z
N MET A 1 -8.95 21.82 0.12
CA MET A 1 -7.49 22.01 -0.05
C MET A 1 -7.04 21.09 -1.17
N HIS A 2 -6.10 21.53 -2.02
CA HIS A 2 -5.51 20.66 -3.03
C HIS A 2 -4.37 19.84 -2.43
N VAL A 3 -4.42 18.51 -2.60
CA VAL A 3 -3.43 17.56 -2.12
C VAL A 3 -2.80 16.87 -3.33
N VAL A 4 -1.48 16.91 -3.44
CA VAL A 4 -0.76 16.16 -4.48
C VAL A 4 -0.09 14.94 -3.86
N ILE A 5 -0.32 13.77 -4.47
CA ILE A 5 0.20 12.49 -4.02
C ILE A 5 1.16 11.97 -5.09
N VAL A 6 2.38 11.62 -4.67
CA VAL A 6 3.43 11.15 -5.58
C VAL A 6 3.66 9.66 -5.40
N GLY A 7 3.38 8.91 -6.45
CA GLY A 7 3.54 7.45 -6.51
C GLY A 7 2.21 6.72 -6.58
N SER A 8 2.14 5.69 -7.44
CA SER A 8 0.95 4.87 -7.69
C SER A 8 1.02 3.46 -7.08
N GLY A 9 1.93 3.20 -6.14
CA GLY A 9 1.92 1.97 -5.35
C GLY A 9 0.76 1.95 -4.33
N ILE A 10 0.65 0.88 -3.56
CA ILE A 10 -0.42 0.67 -2.57
C ILE A 10 -0.60 1.87 -1.63
N ALA A 11 0.49 2.50 -1.19
CA ALA A 11 0.44 3.66 -0.30
C ALA A 11 -0.18 4.88 -0.98
N GLY A 12 0.27 5.21 -2.20
CA GLY A 12 -0.24 6.36 -2.97
C GLY A 12 -1.69 6.18 -3.39
N LEU A 13 -2.06 5.01 -3.92
CA LEU A 13 -3.44 4.70 -4.30
C LEU A 13 -4.38 4.79 -3.09
N THR A 14 -3.99 4.20 -1.95
CA THR A 14 -4.79 4.25 -0.73
C THR A 14 -4.94 5.69 -0.21
N ALA A 15 -3.84 6.47 -0.22
CA ALA A 15 -3.87 7.87 0.18
C ALA A 15 -4.81 8.69 -0.73
N ALA A 16 -4.74 8.49 -2.06
CA ALA A 16 -5.58 9.20 -3.02
C ALA A 16 -7.07 8.88 -2.84
N ILE A 17 -7.41 7.59 -2.69
CA ILE A 17 -8.79 7.15 -2.45
C ILE A 17 -9.35 7.78 -1.15
N ARG A 18 -8.55 7.81 -0.08
CA ARG A 18 -8.98 8.38 1.20
C ARG A 18 -9.07 9.90 1.18
N ALA A 19 -8.07 10.57 0.61
CA ALA A 19 -8.03 12.03 0.55
C ALA A 19 -9.14 12.61 -0.33
N SER A 20 -9.49 11.93 -1.44
CA SER A 20 -10.50 12.40 -2.41
C SER A 20 -11.91 12.54 -1.83
N SER A 21 -12.19 11.97 -0.65
CA SER A 21 -13.48 12.16 0.02
C SER A 21 -13.67 13.56 0.62
N ARG A 22 -12.58 14.32 0.81
CA ARG A 22 -12.60 15.62 1.50
C ARG A 22 -11.76 16.69 0.83
N HIS A 23 -10.94 16.31 -0.13
CA HIS A 23 -9.94 17.19 -0.75
C HIS A 23 -9.97 17.03 -2.27
N ASP A 24 -9.53 18.05 -2.96
CA ASP A 24 -9.17 17.98 -4.36
C ASP A 24 -7.81 17.28 -4.46
N VAL A 25 -7.72 16.21 -5.26
CA VAL A 25 -6.55 15.32 -5.27
C VAL A 25 -5.98 15.20 -6.67
N THR A 26 -4.66 15.35 -6.77
CA THR A 26 -3.88 14.97 -7.94
C THR A 26 -2.90 13.86 -7.57
N LEU A 27 -2.94 12.73 -8.29
CA LEU A 27 -1.97 11.66 -8.20
C LEU A 27 -0.96 11.81 -9.34
N VAL A 28 0.33 11.84 -8.99
CA VAL A 28 1.45 11.94 -9.93
C VAL A 28 2.23 10.62 -9.90
N THR A 29 2.48 10.02 -11.06
CA THR A 29 3.32 8.83 -11.19
C THR A 29 4.26 8.91 -12.38
N LYS A 30 5.52 8.48 -12.20
CA LYS A 30 6.55 8.51 -13.26
C LYS A 30 6.28 7.54 -14.42
N GLY A 31 5.54 6.46 -14.17
CA GLY A 31 5.09 5.51 -15.17
C GLY A 31 3.59 5.60 -15.37
N THR A 32 2.95 4.46 -15.65
CA THR A 32 1.50 4.31 -15.61
C THR A 32 1.03 3.98 -14.19
N LEU A 33 -0.27 4.00 -13.93
CA LEU A 33 -0.82 3.66 -12.62
C LEU A 33 -0.40 2.25 -12.13
N THR A 34 -0.16 1.34 -13.05
CA THR A 34 0.13 -0.07 -12.78
C THR A 34 1.62 -0.44 -12.87
N ASP A 35 2.51 0.53 -12.94
CA ASP A 35 3.96 0.29 -13.01
C ASP A 35 4.63 0.26 -11.61
N GLY A 36 3.84 0.32 -10.56
CA GLY A 36 4.32 0.29 -9.18
C GLY A 36 4.87 -1.07 -8.74
N ALA A 37 5.77 -1.08 -7.75
CA ALA A 37 6.31 -2.31 -7.17
C ALA A 37 5.23 -3.20 -6.54
N THR A 38 4.07 -2.66 -6.19
CA THR A 38 2.92 -3.40 -5.66
C THR A 38 2.48 -4.52 -6.58
N ARG A 39 2.46 -4.29 -7.90
CA ARG A 39 2.07 -5.30 -8.89
C ARG A 39 2.94 -6.55 -8.85
N TYR A 40 4.21 -6.39 -8.55
CA TYR A 40 5.20 -7.48 -8.57
C TYR A 40 5.37 -8.15 -7.21
N ALA A 41 4.66 -7.69 -6.19
CA ALA A 41 4.68 -8.32 -4.88
C ALA A 41 4.04 -9.70 -4.94
N GLN A 42 4.86 -10.72 -4.73
CA GLN A 42 4.48 -12.13 -4.66
C GLN A 42 4.18 -12.53 -3.21
N GLY A 43 3.66 -13.73 -3.03
CA GLY A 43 3.26 -14.22 -1.73
C GLY A 43 1.99 -13.53 -1.21
N GLY A 44 1.85 -13.48 0.09
CA GLY A 44 0.64 -12.98 0.74
C GLY A 44 0.86 -11.78 1.65
N VAL A 45 -0.20 -11.42 2.36
CA VAL A 45 -0.19 -10.37 3.39
C VAL A 45 -0.32 -11.03 4.76
N ALA A 46 0.71 -10.88 5.60
CA ALA A 46 0.69 -11.38 6.98
C ALA A 46 -0.19 -10.49 7.86
N VAL A 47 -1.20 -11.08 8.48
CA VAL A 47 -2.16 -10.36 9.34
C VAL A 47 -2.80 -11.27 10.39
N ALA A 48 -2.84 -10.83 11.64
CA ALA A 48 -3.36 -11.62 12.76
C ALA A 48 -4.91 -11.58 12.81
N LEU A 49 -5.57 -12.43 12.02
CA LEU A 49 -7.02 -12.56 11.93
C LEU A 49 -7.55 -13.77 12.72
N GLY A 50 -6.76 -14.84 12.83
CA GLY A 50 -7.16 -16.09 13.46
C GLY A 50 -7.63 -15.94 14.91
N ALA A 51 -8.53 -16.82 15.36
CA ALA A 51 -9.00 -16.85 16.74
C ALA A 51 -7.88 -17.16 17.74
N ASP A 52 -6.87 -17.93 17.28
CA ASP A 52 -5.69 -18.34 18.05
C ASP A 52 -4.48 -17.39 17.85
N ASP A 53 -4.65 -16.26 17.13
CA ASP A 53 -3.60 -15.31 16.81
C ASP A 53 -3.89 -13.92 17.41
N SER A 54 -2.86 -13.08 17.49
CA SER A 54 -2.96 -11.71 17.99
C SER A 54 -1.87 -10.81 17.40
N ALA A 55 -2.09 -9.49 17.45
CA ALA A 55 -1.08 -8.50 17.09
C ALA A 55 0.23 -8.72 17.90
N ALA A 56 0.12 -9.08 19.19
CA ALA A 56 1.30 -9.34 20.04
C ALA A 56 2.10 -10.56 19.58
N LEU A 57 1.44 -11.65 19.19
CA LEU A 57 2.11 -12.84 18.62
C LEU A 57 2.75 -12.52 17.27
N HIS A 58 2.09 -11.72 16.43
CA HIS A 58 2.64 -11.28 15.16
C HIS A 58 3.86 -10.38 15.36
N GLN A 59 3.83 -9.44 16.31
CA GLN A 59 4.98 -8.61 16.69
C GLN A 59 6.16 -9.46 17.14
N ALA A 60 5.92 -10.46 18.02
CA ALA A 60 6.97 -11.34 18.52
C ALA A 60 7.68 -12.08 17.37
N ASP A 61 6.92 -12.71 16.45
CA ASP A 61 7.48 -13.38 15.28
C ASP A 61 8.27 -12.40 14.38
N THR A 62 7.74 -11.20 14.17
CA THR A 62 8.39 -10.16 13.36
C THR A 62 9.72 -9.71 13.97
N HIS A 63 9.79 -9.51 15.27
CA HIS A 63 11.04 -9.14 15.95
C HIS A 63 12.09 -10.25 15.90
N VAL A 64 11.67 -11.50 16.03
CA VAL A 64 12.57 -12.65 15.88
C VAL A 64 13.15 -12.70 14.46
N ALA A 65 12.30 -12.59 13.44
CA ALA A 65 12.73 -12.61 12.04
C ALA A 65 13.64 -11.45 11.69
N ALA A 66 13.38 -10.26 12.23
CA ALA A 66 14.16 -9.06 11.98
C ALA A 66 15.55 -9.06 12.63
N ALA A 67 15.81 -9.96 13.58
CA ALA A 67 17.11 -10.11 14.24
C ALA A 67 17.72 -8.77 14.75
N GLY A 68 16.88 -7.89 15.26
CA GLY A 68 17.26 -6.59 15.81
C GLY A 68 17.30 -5.43 14.80
N SER A 69 16.99 -5.65 13.51
CA SER A 69 16.98 -4.60 12.49
C SER A 69 15.66 -3.81 12.41
N ALA A 70 14.57 -4.29 13.06
CA ALA A 70 13.26 -3.67 12.97
C ALA A 70 13.07 -2.55 14.01
N ASP A 71 12.44 -1.47 13.59
CA ASP A 71 11.92 -0.45 14.50
C ASP A 71 10.69 -0.97 15.25
N ALA A 72 10.76 -1.00 16.59
CA ALA A 72 9.71 -1.58 17.44
C ALA A 72 8.36 -0.86 17.29
N ARG A 73 8.38 0.46 17.11
CA ARG A 73 7.16 1.25 16.93
C ARG A 73 6.50 0.97 15.59
N ALA A 74 7.30 0.85 14.54
CA ALA A 74 6.80 0.50 13.21
C ALA A 74 6.16 -0.91 13.21
N VAL A 75 6.80 -1.88 13.86
CA VAL A 75 6.25 -3.26 14.02
C VAL A 75 4.94 -3.24 14.81
N GLU A 76 4.87 -2.48 15.91
CA GLU A 76 3.66 -2.34 16.71
C GLU A 76 2.50 -1.80 15.85
N VAL A 77 2.70 -0.71 15.11
CA VAL A 77 1.69 -0.10 14.26
C VAL A 77 1.24 -1.07 13.17
N LEU A 78 2.18 -1.69 12.47
CA LEU A 78 1.89 -2.65 11.39
C LEU A 78 1.03 -3.81 11.89
N CYS A 79 1.43 -4.46 12.97
CA CYS A 79 0.73 -5.64 13.48
C CYS A 79 -0.63 -5.30 14.12
N THR A 80 -0.74 -4.12 14.76
CA THR A 80 -1.98 -3.69 15.40
C THR A 80 -3.03 -3.22 14.40
N ASP A 81 -2.61 -2.43 13.40
CA ASP A 81 -3.52 -1.86 12.39
C ASP A 81 -3.83 -2.85 11.26
N GLY A 82 -2.94 -3.82 11.00
CA GLY A 82 -3.03 -4.77 9.90
C GLY A 82 -4.42 -5.38 9.70
N PRO A 83 -5.06 -5.95 10.75
CA PRO A 83 -6.38 -6.54 10.63
C PRO A 83 -7.45 -5.60 10.07
N ALA A 84 -7.45 -4.34 10.52
CA ALA A 84 -8.38 -3.34 10.02
C ALA A 84 -8.07 -2.95 8.56
N ARG A 85 -6.79 -2.87 8.19
CA ARG A 85 -6.37 -2.50 6.83
C ARG A 85 -6.71 -3.59 5.81
N VAL A 86 -6.55 -4.87 6.17
CA VAL A 86 -6.96 -5.98 5.30
C VAL A 86 -8.48 -6.00 5.11
N ARG A 87 -9.26 -5.71 6.15
CA ARG A 87 -10.71 -5.55 5.99
C ARG A 87 -11.12 -4.38 5.10
N ASP A 88 -10.37 -3.26 5.14
CA ASP A 88 -10.58 -2.16 4.19
C ASP A 88 -10.36 -2.63 2.73
N LEU A 89 -9.33 -3.45 2.48
CA LEU A 89 -9.07 -4.02 1.16
C LEU A 89 -10.17 -4.98 0.71
N LEU A 90 -10.67 -5.82 1.62
CA LEU A 90 -11.84 -6.68 1.37
C LEU A 90 -13.07 -5.86 1.01
N ALA A 91 -13.35 -4.78 1.75
CA ALA A 91 -14.47 -3.89 1.49
C ALA A 91 -14.36 -3.16 0.15
N LEU A 92 -13.13 -2.94 -0.34
CA LEU A 92 -12.89 -2.41 -1.69
C LEU A 92 -13.07 -3.46 -2.79
N GLY A 93 -13.09 -4.76 -2.43
CA GLY A 93 -13.31 -5.86 -3.35
C GLY A 93 -12.06 -6.65 -3.74
N VAL A 94 -10.97 -6.57 -2.95
CA VAL A 94 -9.80 -7.45 -3.19
C VAL A 94 -10.25 -8.91 -3.04
N PRO A 95 -10.04 -9.75 -4.08
CA PRO A 95 -10.51 -11.13 -4.10
C PRO A 95 -9.54 -12.06 -3.36
N PHE A 96 -9.39 -11.87 -2.05
CA PHE A 96 -8.59 -12.79 -1.25
C PHE A 96 -9.18 -14.21 -1.29
N ASP A 97 -8.30 -15.20 -1.28
CA ASP A 97 -8.66 -16.62 -1.31
C ASP A 97 -9.50 -17.01 -0.08
N ARG A 98 -10.47 -17.91 -0.30
CA ARG A 98 -11.46 -18.32 0.71
C ARG A 98 -11.27 -19.77 1.10
N THR A 99 -11.64 -20.09 2.34
CA THR A 99 -11.66 -21.45 2.85
C THR A 99 -13.10 -21.91 3.10
N THR A 100 -13.36 -23.18 2.88
CA THR A 100 -14.63 -23.82 3.25
C THR A 100 -14.55 -24.53 4.61
N ASP A 101 -13.38 -24.54 5.26
CA ASP A 101 -13.20 -25.17 6.57
C ASP A 101 -13.69 -24.24 7.69
N PRO A 102 -14.77 -24.60 8.42
CA PRO A 102 -15.28 -23.79 9.53
C PRO A 102 -14.26 -23.54 10.65
N ALA A 103 -13.28 -24.44 10.84
CA ALA A 103 -12.24 -24.28 11.84
C ALA A 103 -11.22 -23.18 11.47
N SER A 104 -11.23 -22.77 10.22
CA SER A 104 -10.33 -21.73 9.68
C SER A 104 -10.96 -20.35 9.66
N LEU A 105 -12.20 -20.17 10.10
CA LEU A 105 -12.84 -18.85 10.18
C LEU A 105 -12.08 -17.92 11.12
N ASP A 106 -12.04 -16.63 10.77
CA ASP A 106 -11.47 -15.63 11.65
C ASP A 106 -12.39 -15.31 12.85
N ARG A 107 -11.95 -14.38 13.73
CA ARG A 107 -12.73 -13.95 14.90
C ARG A 107 -14.05 -13.25 14.56
N HIS A 108 -14.21 -12.81 13.34
CA HIS A 108 -15.38 -12.10 12.82
C HIS A 108 -16.21 -12.97 11.88
N GLY A 109 -15.83 -14.26 11.72
CA GLY A 109 -16.49 -15.21 10.83
C GLY A 109 -16.10 -15.06 9.36
N ASP A 110 -15.02 -14.30 9.05
CA ASP A 110 -14.50 -14.21 7.69
C ASP A 110 -13.88 -15.55 7.28
N ASP A 111 -14.19 -16.00 6.08
CA ASP A 111 -13.78 -17.28 5.50
C ASP A 111 -12.46 -17.18 4.69
N LEU A 112 -11.56 -16.29 5.09
CA LEU A 112 -10.28 -16.11 4.42
C LEU A 112 -9.38 -17.34 4.60
N ALA A 113 -8.88 -17.87 3.49
CA ALA A 113 -7.83 -18.87 3.52
C ALA A 113 -6.53 -18.24 4.05
N ARG A 114 -5.86 -18.94 4.97
CA ARG A 114 -4.62 -18.46 5.58
C ARG A 114 -3.51 -19.49 5.42
N GLY A 115 -2.36 -19.03 4.96
CA GLY A 115 -1.12 -19.78 4.93
C GLY A 115 -0.28 -19.55 6.20
N ARG A 116 0.68 -20.45 6.43
CA ARG A 116 1.75 -20.26 7.40
C ARG A 116 3.08 -20.36 6.67
N GLU A 117 3.75 -19.25 6.52
CA GLU A 117 5.04 -19.15 5.89
C GLU A 117 6.18 -19.11 6.91
N ALA A 118 7.42 -19.19 6.43
CA ALA A 118 8.61 -19.11 7.26
C ALA A 118 8.57 -17.91 8.21
N ALA A 119 9.11 -18.05 9.41
CA ALA A 119 9.12 -17.09 10.50
C ALA A 119 7.76 -16.80 11.17
N HIS A 120 6.63 -17.27 10.64
CA HIS A 120 5.33 -17.10 11.28
C HIS A 120 4.96 -18.30 12.17
N GLY A 121 4.69 -18.05 13.44
CA GLY A 121 4.23 -19.05 14.42
C GLY A 121 2.76 -19.45 14.24
N ARG A 122 1.98 -18.71 13.47
CA ARG A 122 0.54 -18.90 13.25
C ARG A 122 0.16 -18.82 11.77
N TRP A 123 -1.03 -19.35 11.43
CA TRP A 123 -1.64 -19.23 10.11
C TRP A 123 -2.23 -17.83 9.96
N ARG A 124 -1.50 -16.94 9.29
CA ARG A 124 -1.86 -15.51 9.20
C ARG A 124 -1.61 -14.87 7.84
N VAL A 125 -1.10 -15.60 6.86
CA VAL A 125 -0.79 -15.05 5.54
C VAL A 125 -1.99 -15.25 4.63
N VAL A 126 -2.64 -14.19 4.22
CA VAL A 126 -3.75 -14.20 3.26
C VAL A 126 -3.22 -13.94 1.85
N HIS A 127 -3.75 -14.66 0.87
CA HIS A 127 -3.34 -14.59 -0.53
C HIS A 127 -4.51 -14.20 -1.43
N ALA A 128 -4.19 -13.75 -2.63
CA ALA A 128 -5.16 -13.55 -3.69
C ALA A 128 -4.55 -14.05 -5.01
N ASP A 129 -5.31 -14.84 -5.76
CA ASP A 129 -4.88 -15.44 -7.03
C ASP A 129 -3.54 -16.22 -6.88
N GLY A 130 -3.35 -16.95 -5.78
CA GLY A 130 -2.10 -17.63 -5.45
C GLY A 130 -0.96 -16.64 -5.16
N ASP A 131 0.07 -16.59 -6.01
CA ASP A 131 1.25 -15.71 -5.82
C ASP A 131 1.07 -14.31 -6.43
N ALA A 132 -0.13 -13.93 -6.84
CA ALA A 132 -0.40 -12.65 -7.51
C ALA A 132 -1.10 -11.62 -6.60
N THR A 133 -0.93 -11.75 -5.28
CA THR A 133 -1.62 -10.92 -4.28
C THR A 133 -1.40 -9.42 -4.51
N GLY A 134 -0.18 -9.00 -4.81
CA GLY A 134 0.12 -7.60 -5.11
C GLY A 134 -0.62 -7.07 -6.33
N ALA A 135 -0.68 -7.86 -7.41
CA ALA A 135 -1.40 -7.48 -8.63
C ALA A 135 -2.91 -7.41 -8.41
N ALA A 136 -3.48 -8.30 -7.59
CA ALA A 136 -4.90 -8.28 -7.25
C ALA A 136 -5.25 -7.03 -6.42
N ILE A 137 -4.44 -6.68 -5.43
CA ILE A 137 -4.59 -5.48 -4.62
C ILE A 137 -4.49 -4.22 -5.49
N GLU A 138 -3.43 -4.11 -6.31
CA GLU A 138 -3.21 -2.94 -7.17
C GLU A 138 -4.38 -2.74 -8.13
N ARG A 139 -4.82 -3.77 -8.84
CA ARG A 139 -5.96 -3.73 -9.76
C ARG A 139 -7.22 -3.21 -9.07
N THR A 140 -7.53 -3.75 -7.88
CA THR A 140 -8.69 -3.31 -7.09
C THR A 140 -8.59 -1.85 -6.66
N LEU A 141 -7.40 -1.40 -6.23
CA LEU A 141 -7.18 0.01 -5.83
C LEU A 141 -7.26 0.96 -7.03
N VAL A 142 -6.73 0.58 -8.18
CA VAL A 142 -6.83 1.38 -9.43
C VAL A 142 -8.30 1.51 -9.84
N ASP A 143 -9.07 0.42 -9.82
CA ASP A 143 -10.50 0.45 -10.11
C ASP A 143 -11.27 1.32 -9.11
N ALA A 144 -10.90 1.25 -7.82
CA ALA A 144 -11.49 2.10 -6.80
C ALA A 144 -11.15 3.59 -7.01
N LEU A 145 -9.92 3.90 -7.44
CA LEU A 145 -9.48 5.26 -7.75
C LEU A 145 -10.27 5.85 -8.92
N HIS A 146 -10.46 5.07 -10.01
CA HIS A 146 -11.23 5.53 -11.18
C HIS A 146 -12.69 5.86 -10.86
N ARG A 147 -13.24 5.35 -9.76
CA ARG A 147 -14.56 5.73 -9.26
C ARG A 147 -14.56 7.02 -8.43
N ARG A 148 -13.41 7.69 -8.31
CA ARG A 148 -13.24 8.93 -7.54
C ARG A 148 -12.91 10.10 -8.45
N HIS A 149 -13.17 11.31 -7.97
CA HIS A 149 -12.74 12.54 -8.63
C HIS A 149 -11.28 12.84 -8.25
N VAL A 150 -10.35 12.18 -8.95
CA VAL A 150 -8.90 12.36 -8.77
C VAL A 150 -8.30 12.68 -10.13
N THR A 151 -7.52 13.74 -10.20
CA THR A 151 -6.70 14.04 -11.38
C THR A 151 -5.50 13.11 -11.39
N ILE A 152 -5.26 12.40 -12.49
CA ILE A 152 -4.15 11.45 -12.62
C ILE A 152 -3.17 11.99 -13.64
N LEU A 153 -1.92 12.16 -13.25
CA LEU A 153 -0.80 12.57 -14.09
C LEU A 153 0.20 11.41 -14.19
N GLU A 154 0.01 10.58 -15.21
CA GLU A 154 0.94 9.51 -15.54
C GLU A 154 2.18 10.07 -16.28
N ARG A 155 3.25 9.29 -16.30
CA ARG A 155 4.52 9.62 -16.96
C ARG A 155 5.01 11.02 -16.59
N THR A 156 4.79 11.37 -15.32
CA THR A 156 5.15 12.65 -14.74
C THR A 156 6.07 12.41 -13.57
N CYS A 157 7.31 12.90 -13.67
CA CYS A 157 8.35 12.65 -12.68
C CYS A 157 8.44 13.81 -11.70
N LEU A 158 8.39 13.53 -10.40
CA LEU A 158 8.72 14.52 -9.37
C LEU A 158 10.21 14.90 -9.48
N VAL A 159 10.48 16.20 -9.50
CA VAL A 159 11.83 16.76 -9.45
C VAL A 159 12.13 17.29 -8.05
N ASP A 160 11.24 18.14 -7.52
CA ASP A 160 11.46 18.75 -6.20
C ASP A 160 10.14 19.10 -5.51
N VAL A 161 10.19 19.23 -4.18
CA VAL A 161 9.11 19.73 -3.34
C VAL A 161 9.36 21.20 -3.05
N VAL A 162 8.41 22.06 -3.44
CA VAL A 162 8.57 23.51 -3.28
C VAL A 162 8.14 23.95 -1.90
N VAL A 163 9.09 24.51 -1.18
CA VAL A 163 8.86 25.04 0.17
C VAL A 163 9.07 26.56 0.16
N ARG A 164 8.12 27.31 0.73
CA ARG A 164 8.23 28.75 0.99
C ARG A 164 7.84 29.04 2.43
N ASP A 165 8.65 29.81 3.11
CA ASP A 165 8.43 30.21 4.51
C ASP A 165 8.18 29.00 5.45
N GLY A 166 8.90 27.89 5.22
CA GLY A 166 8.76 26.67 6.00
C GLY A 166 7.53 25.81 5.69
N ALA A 167 6.72 26.17 4.71
CA ALA A 167 5.54 25.43 4.29
C ALA A 167 5.67 24.90 2.87
N VAL A 168 5.16 23.68 2.63
CA VAL A 168 5.04 23.13 1.28
C VAL A 168 3.97 23.92 0.52
N VAL A 169 4.30 24.39 -0.68
CA VAL A 169 3.39 25.14 -1.55
C VAL A 169 3.17 24.48 -2.91
N GLY A 170 3.90 23.41 -3.23
CA GLY A 170 3.74 22.69 -4.49
C GLY A 170 4.88 21.73 -4.80
N LEU A 171 4.89 21.29 -6.05
CA LEU A 171 5.88 20.38 -6.64
C LEU A 171 6.40 20.92 -7.96
N ASP A 172 7.68 20.72 -8.24
CA ASP A 172 8.22 20.79 -9.57
C ASP A 172 8.29 19.39 -10.19
N VAL A 173 7.71 19.23 -11.36
CA VAL A 173 7.62 17.96 -12.06
C VAL A 173 8.09 18.11 -13.50
N LEU A 174 8.52 17.00 -14.11
CA LEU A 174 8.73 16.87 -15.55
C LEU A 174 7.61 16.02 -16.13
N ASP A 175 7.00 16.48 -17.20
CA ASP A 175 5.99 15.72 -17.92
C ASP A 175 6.62 14.68 -18.88
N LEU A 176 5.79 13.99 -19.64
CA LEU A 176 6.21 12.97 -20.62
C LEU A 176 7.24 13.48 -21.63
N LEU A 177 7.18 14.77 -21.98
CA LEU A 177 8.08 15.40 -22.95
C LEU A 177 9.36 15.95 -22.30
N GLY A 178 9.46 15.83 -20.97
CA GLY A 178 10.55 16.41 -20.20
C GLY A 178 10.37 17.91 -19.92
N GLU A 179 9.19 18.45 -20.19
CA GLU A 179 8.90 19.86 -19.93
C GLU A 179 8.63 20.11 -18.44
N PRO A 180 9.28 21.13 -17.86
CA PRO A 180 9.09 21.45 -16.45
C PRO A 180 7.71 22.09 -16.20
N ARG A 181 7.03 21.61 -15.16
CA ARG A 181 5.75 22.15 -14.71
C ARG A 181 5.72 22.32 -13.22
N ARG A 182 5.06 23.36 -12.75
CA ARG A 182 4.73 23.58 -11.33
C ARG A 182 3.31 23.10 -11.07
N LEU A 183 3.15 22.29 -10.02
CA LEU A 183 1.85 21.93 -9.45
C LEU A 183 1.72 22.60 -8.09
N ASP A 184 0.78 23.53 -7.93
CA ASP A 184 0.50 24.14 -6.63
C ASP A 184 -0.22 23.12 -5.73
N ALA A 185 0.17 23.04 -4.47
CA ALA A 185 -0.42 22.12 -3.50
C ALA A 185 -0.42 22.72 -2.09
N GLY A 186 -1.52 22.53 -1.37
CA GLY A 186 -1.60 22.85 0.06
C GLY A 186 -1.04 21.74 0.96
N ALA A 187 -0.86 20.53 0.41
CA ALA A 187 -0.18 19.41 1.06
C ALA A 187 0.35 18.43 0.02
N VAL A 188 1.44 17.74 0.36
CA VAL A 188 2.07 16.73 -0.47
C VAL A 188 2.23 15.43 0.32
N VAL A 189 1.89 14.31 -0.31
CA VAL A 189 2.16 12.97 0.20
C VAL A 189 3.20 12.30 -0.70
N LEU A 190 4.36 12.00 -0.15
CA LEU A 190 5.40 11.24 -0.85
C LEU A 190 5.19 9.75 -0.61
N ALA A 191 4.76 9.04 -1.65
CA ALA A 191 4.55 7.60 -1.66
C ALA A 191 5.34 6.94 -2.81
N SER A 192 6.54 7.46 -3.08
CA SER A 192 7.38 7.13 -4.24
C SER A 192 7.99 5.72 -4.21
N GLY A 193 7.81 4.97 -3.13
CA GLY A 193 8.37 3.63 -2.96
C GLY A 193 9.86 3.64 -2.63
N GLY A 194 10.49 2.49 -2.85
CA GLY A 194 11.91 2.28 -2.56
C GLY A 194 12.82 2.54 -3.76
N ALA A 195 14.12 2.35 -3.53
CA ALA A 195 15.20 2.62 -4.47
C ALA A 195 15.63 1.39 -5.31
N GLY A 196 14.87 0.29 -5.28
CA GLY A 196 15.26 -0.98 -5.93
C GLY A 196 15.64 -0.83 -7.40
N HIS A 197 14.89 -0.03 -8.16
CA HIS A 197 15.17 0.22 -9.57
C HIS A 197 16.49 0.98 -9.87
N LEU A 198 17.19 1.48 -8.85
CA LEU A 198 18.52 2.08 -9.02
C LEU A 198 19.63 1.03 -9.09
N TYR A 199 19.36 -0.21 -8.76
CA TYR A 199 20.34 -1.29 -8.70
C TYR A 199 20.07 -2.31 -9.80
N CYS A 200 21.16 -2.90 -10.34
CA CYS A 200 21.07 -3.94 -11.37
C CYS A 200 20.40 -5.22 -10.86
N GLU A 201 20.55 -5.49 -9.56
CA GLU A 201 19.97 -6.65 -8.88
C GLU A 201 19.22 -6.15 -7.64
N THR A 202 17.96 -6.55 -7.54
CA THR A 202 17.08 -6.23 -6.41
C THR A 202 16.09 -7.38 -6.21
N THR A 203 15.63 -7.58 -5.00
CA THR A 203 14.57 -8.54 -4.65
C THR A 203 13.21 -7.87 -4.70
#